data_01a7f3f8b1b988e4a34537172aece11d
#
_entry.id   01a7f3f8b1b988e4a34537172aece11d
#
_cell.length_a   1.000
_cell.length_b   1.000
_cell.length_c   1.000
_cell.angle_alpha   90.00
_cell.angle_beta   90.00
_cell.angle_gamma   90.00
#
_symmetry.space_group_name_H-M   'P 1'
#
loop_
_entity.id
_entity.type
_entity.pdbx_description
1 polymer ?
#
loop_
_entity_poly.entity_id
_entity_poly.type
_entity_poly.pdbx_seq_one_letter_code
_entity_poly.pdbx_strand_id
1 'polypeptide(L)'
;MPSGKGWKDGAAMNAIQKYFKYRQSLIDQYAKGDMTKREYLQKNYEAVVYGDIGPFRNMDTVEKALFNYQYYNALAKENKTISTTRDMDYELKRDYLEKSNYYYSRKDRATLTALRMLDFRGVVAYFVKVRSRFLKGKLFEIVIEEENIILHSTSPLVLNCLREEGVFQEESRKSLIDEYVNHRY
;
A
#
# COMPACT_ATOMS: atom_id res chain seq x y z
N MET A 1 24.44 6.83 -3.48
CA MET A 1 23.72 5.92 -4.39
C MET A 1 24.43 4.58 -4.36
N PRO A 2 23.85 3.52 -3.82
CA PRO A 2 24.43 2.21 -4.03
C PRO A 2 24.26 1.87 -5.50
N SER A 3 25.37 1.69 -6.18
CA SER A 3 25.47 1.20 -7.55
C SER A 3 24.64 -0.08 -7.68
N GLY A 4 23.77 -0.13 -8.68
CA GLY A 4 22.91 -1.26 -8.95
C GLY A 4 23.70 -2.55 -9.09
N LYS A 5 23.74 -3.33 -8.03
CA LYS A 5 23.96 -4.76 -8.15
C LYS A 5 22.70 -5.30 -8.81
N GLY A 6 22.82 -5.65 -10.09
CA GLY A 6 21.78 -6.39 -10.77
C GLY A 6 21.47 -7.66 -9.97
N TRP A 7 20.39 -7.63 -9.25
CA TRP A 7 19.87 -8.81 -8.58
C TRP A 7 19.57 -9.83 -9.66
N LYS A 8 20.14 -11.01 -9.57
CA LYS A 8 19.67 -12.14 -10.36
C LYS A 8 18.18 -12.31 -10.02
N ASP A 9 17.33 -12.36 -11.02
CA ASP A 9 15.87 -12.34 -10.84
C ASP A 9 15.37 -13.34 -9.76
N GLY A 10 15.98 -14.51 -9.64
CA GLY A 10 15.67 -15.50 -8.61
C GLY A 10 15.92 -15.02 -7.17
N ALA A 11 16.99 -14.25 -6.91
CA ALA A 11 17.30 -13.74 -5.58
C ALA A 11 16.32 -12.61 -5.18
N ALA A 12 15.94 -11.74 -6.12
CA ALA A 12 14.95 -10.70 -5.90
C ALA A 12 13.58 -11.31 -5.58
N MET A 13 13.14 -12.31 -6.32
CA MET A 13 11.88 -13.01 -6.10
C MET A 13 11.84 -13.70 -4.73
N ASN A 14 12.90 -14.38 -4.33
CA ASN A 14 12.99 -15.00 -3.00
C ASN A 14 12.90 -13.96 -1.88
N ALA A 15 13.55 -12.82 -2.03
CA ALA A 15 13.51 -11.74 -1.06
C ALA A 15 12.12 -11.11 -0.95
N ILE A 16 11.43 -10.91 -2.07
CA ILE A 16 10.05 -10.41 -2.11
C ILE A 16 9.10 -11.41 -1.43
N GLN A 17 9.19 -12.69 -1.75
CA GLN A 17 8.37 -13.73 -1.13
C GLN A 17 8.58 -13.80 0.39
N LYS A 18 9.83 -13.71 0.84
CA LYS A 18 10.17 -13.65 2.25
C LYS A 18 9.55 -12.45 2.95
N TYR A 19 9.58 -11.28 2.31
CA TYR A 19 8.94 -10.08 2.82
C TYR A 19 7.42 -10.27 2.94
N PHE A 20 6.73 -10.73 1.91
CA PHE A 20 5.28 -10.93 1.96
C PHE A 20 4.86 -11.99 2.99
N LYS A 21 5.66 -13.03 3.17
CA LYS A 21 5.43 -14.03 4.22
C LYS A 21 5.56 -13.42 5.63
N TYR A 22 6.56 -12.57 5.83
CA TYR A 22 6.71 -11.83 7.08
C TYR A 22 5.56 -10.86 7.31
N ARG A 23 5.17 -10.10 6.29
CA ARG A 23 4.01 -9.20 6.36
C ARG A 23 2.73 -9.94 6.74
N GLN A 24 2.49 -11.10 6.16
CA GLN A 24 1.33 -11.91 6.51
C GLN A 24 1.36 -12.31 7.98
N SER A 25 2.52 -12.68 8.52
CA SER A 25 2.64 -13.00 9.95
C SER A 25 2.32 -11.79 10.85
N LEU A 26 2.66 -10.58 10.43
CA LEU A 26 2.30 -9.35 11.15
C LEU A 26 0.79 -9.11 11.13
N ILE A 27 0.15 -9.31 9.98
CA ILE A 27 -1.31 -9.20 9.83
C ILE A 27 -2.01 -10.19 10.76
N ASP A 28 -1.55 -11.43 10.80
CA ASP A 28 -2.12 -12.49 11.64
C ASP A 28 -1.99 -12.15 13.14
N GLN A 29 -0.84 -11.66 13.57
CA GLN A 29 -0.60 -11.23 14.95
C GLN A 29 -1.50 -10.04 15.32
N TYR A 30 -1.62 -9.08 14.42
CA TYR A 30 -2.50 -7.93 14.61
C TYR A 30 -3.98 -8.35 14.70
N ALA A 31 -4.42 -9.24 13.82
CA ALA A 31 -5.79 -9.76 13.81
C ALA A 31 -6.14 -10.53 15.08
N LYS A 32 -5.16 -11.24 15.69
CA LYS A 32 -5.32 -11.93 16.97
C LYS A 32 -5.29 -11.02 18.20
N GLY A 33 -4.92 -9.75 18.02
CA GLY A 33 -4.74 -8.81 19.12
C GLY A 33 -3.39 -8.93 19.85
N ASP A 34 -2.43 -9.67 19.30
CA ASP A 34 -1.10 -9.84 19.87
C ASP A 34 -0.19 -8.63 19.71
N MET A 35 -0.60 -7.68 18.89
CA MET A 35 0.09 -6.40 18.71
C MET A 35 -0.88 -5.26 18.43
N THR A 36 -0.46 -4.05 18.76
CA THR A 36 -1.20 -2.83 18.43
C THR A 36 -1.01 -2.47 16.96
N LYS A 37 -1.90 -1.64 16.44
CA LYS A 37 -1.74 -1.08 15.09
C LYS A 37 -0.42 -0.33 14.93
N ARG A 38 -0.05 0.46 15.92
CA ARG A 38 1.20 1.22 15.88
C ARG A 38 2.41 0.29 15.73
N GLU A 39 2.45 -0.78 16.50
CA GLU A 39 3.51 -1.80 16.39
C GLU A 39 3.51 -2.48 15.03
N TYR A 40 2.33 -2.84 14.52
CA TYR A 40 2.18 -3.42 13.19
C TYR A 40 2.73 -2.48 12.11
N LEU A 41 2.30 -1.23 12.11
CA LEU A 41 2.77 -0.24 11.13
C LEU A 41 4.27 0.02 11.24
N GLN A 42 4.81 0.10 12.46
CA GLN A 42 6.23 0.29 12.70
C GLN A 42 7.06 -0.89 12.18
N LYS A 43 6.65 -2.12 12.50
CA LYS A 43 7.36 -3.33 12.04
C LYS A 43 7.28 -3.49 10.52
N ASN A 44 6.13 -3.19 9.93
CA ASN A 44 6.00 -3.22 8.46
C ASN A 44 6.89 -2.16 7.80
N TYR A 45 6.92 -0.95 8.34
CA TYR A 45 7.80 0.12 7.88
C TYR A 45 9.27 -0.30 7.93
N GLU A 46 9.72 -0.82 9.06
CA GLU A 46 11.10 -1.28 9.25
C GLU A 46 11.48 -2.40 8.28
N ALA A 47 10.59 -3.37 8.08
CA ALA A 47 10.82 -4.47 7.16
C ALA A 47 10.92 -4.03 5.69
N VAL A 48 10.15 -3.01 5.31
CA VAL A 48 10.13 -2.49 3.94
C VAL A 48 11.27 -1.51 3.70
N VAL A 49 11.46 -0.54 4.58
CA VAL A 49 12.36 0.60 4.35
C VAL A 49 13.80 0.26 4.72
N TYR A 50 13.99 -0.50 5.78
CA TYR A 50 15.32 -0.90 6.25
C TYR A 50 15.71 -2.32 5.83
N GLY A 51 14.86 -2.99 5.06
CA GLY A 51 15.19 -4.28 4.47
C GLY A 51 16.23 -4.16 3.35
N ASP A 52 16.77 -5.31 2.96
CA ASP A 52 17.80 -5.39 1.91
C ASP A 52 17.23 -5.15 0.49
N ILE A 53 15.90 -5.03 0.37
CA ILE A 53 15.23 -4.75 -0.90
C ILE A 53 14.84 -3.27 -0.92
N GLY A 54 15.34 -2.55 -1.90
CA GLY A 54 14.89 -1.19 -2.19
C GLY A 54 13.73 -1.19 -3.18
N PRO A 55 13.12 -0.02 -3.44
CA PRO A 55 12.10 0.04 -4.48
C PRO A 55 12.72 -0.29 -5.84
N PHE A 56 12.03 -1.12 -6.61
CA PHE A 56 12.49 -1.49 -7.95
C PHE A 56 12.30 -0.33 -8.93
N ARG A 57 13.35 0.07 -9.59
CA ARG A 57 13.29 1.11 -10.63
C ARG A 57 12.48 0.63 -11.83
N ASN A 58 12.62 -0.63 -12.19
CA ASN A 58 11.88 -1.29 -13.24
C ASN A 58 10.93 -2.33 -12.63
N MET A 59 9.64 -2.11 -12.77
CA MET A 59 8.59 -3.02 -12.31
C MET A 59 8.21 -3.95 -13.47
N ASP A 60 9.07 -4.88 -13.81
CA ASP A 60 8.90 -5.82 -14.91
C ASP A 60 8.14 -7.12 -14.53
N THR A 61 7.80 -7.27 -13.26
CA THR A 61 6.95 -8.35 -12.75
C THR A 61 5.87 -7.80 -11.81
N VAL A 62 4.78 -8.55 -11.66
CA VAL A 62 3.69 -8.22 -10.74
C VAL A 62 4.21 -8.11 -9.31
N GLU A 63 5.07 -9.01 -8.90
CA GLU A 63 5.64 -9.06 -7.55
C GLU A 63 6.48 -7.82 -7.25
N LYS A 64 7.28 -7.35 -8.20
CA LYS A 64 8.05 -6.09 -8.05
C LYS A 64 7.13 -4.88 -7.92
N ALA A 65 6.05 -4.84 -8.70
CA ALA A 65 5.06 -3.77 -8.59
C ALA A 65 4.32 -3.81 -7.25
N LEU A 66 3.94 -4.97 -6.77
CA LEU A 66 3.31 -5.15 -5.47
C LEU A 66 4.25 -4.82 -4.30
N PHE A 67 5.53 -5.16 -4.43
CA PHE A 67 6.53 -4.73 -3.45
C PHE A 67 6.68 -3.21 -3.42
N ASN A 68 6.78 -2.56 -4.56
CA ASN A 68 6.84 -1.10 -4.65
C ASN A 68 5.59 -0.44 -4.06
N TYR A 69 4.42 -1.02 -4.27
CA TYR A 69 3.19 -0.57 -3.59
C TYR A 69 3.39 -0.54 -2.08
N GLN A 70 3.86 -1.62 -1.48
CA GLN A 70 4.07 -1.71 -0.03
C GLN A 70 5.14 -0.72 0.45
N TYR A 71 6.23 -0.60 -0.28
CA TYR A 71 7.32 0.32 0.03
C TYR A 71 6.82 1.78 0.10
N TYR A 72 6.18 2.24 -0.95
CA TYR A 72 5.69 3.61 -1.00
C TYR A 72 4.49 3.87 -0.10
N ASN A 73 3.65 2.88 0.12
CA ASN A 73 2.55 2.98 1.07
C ASN A 73 3.05 3.17 2.51
N ALA A 74 4.07 2.42 2.92
CA ALA A 74 4.69 2.55 4.23
C ALA A 74 5.32 3.94 4.43
N LEU A 75 6.09 4.43 3.45
CA LEU A 75 6.67 5.78 3.48
C LEU A 75 5.60 6.87 3.50
N ALA A 76 4.55 6.74 2.71
CA ALA A 76 3.46 7.72 2.67
C ALA A 76 2.76 7.82 4.02
N LYS A 77 2.43 6.69 4.64
CA LYS A 77 1.78 6.63 5.96
C LYS A 77 2.66 7.22 7.06
N GLU A 78 3.94 6.90 7.06
CA GLU A 78 4.89 7.43 8.05
C GLU A 78 5.00 8.95 7.95
N ASN A 79 5.21 9.49 6.75
CA ASN A 79 5.28 10.94 6.55
C ASN A 79 3.97 11.63 6.91
N LYS A 80 2.82 11.02 6.63
CA LYS A 80 1.52 11.54 7.05
C LYS A 80 1.37 11.57 8.56
N THR A 81 1.77 10.52 9.24
CA THR A 81 1.74 10.44 10.71
C THR A 81 2.60 11.53 11.33
N ILE A 82 3.81 11.73 10.80
CA ILE A 82 4.69 12.80 11.26
C ILE A 82 4.05 14.17 11.04
N SER A 83 3.41 14.41 9.90
CA SER A 83 2.74 15.68 9.59
C SER A 83 1.60 16.03 10.54
N THR A 84 1.05 15.06 11.25
CA THR A 84 -0.03 15.26 12.24
C THR A 84 0.48 15.40 13.68
N THR A 85 1.79 15.38 13.91
CA THR A 85 2.39 15.52 15.23
C THR A 85 2.08 16.90 15.81
N ARG A 86 1.67 16.95 17.08
CA ARG A 86 1.46 18.20 17.80
C ARG A 86 2.80 18.94 17.98
N ASP A 87 2.74 20.23 18.16
CA ASP A 87 3.89 21.10 18.48
C ASP A 87 5.00 21.14 17.39
N MET A 88 4.71 20.63 16.21
CA MET A 88 5.60 20.77 15.07
C MET A 88 5.32 22.07 14.30
N ASP A 89 6.37 22.71 13.82
CA ASP A 89 6.27 23.90 12.97
C ASP A 89 5.43 23.66 11.71
N TYR A 90 4.66 24.68 11.33
CA TYR A 90 3.73 24.59 10.20
C TYR A 90 4.41 24.26 8.86
N GLU A 91 5.54 24.90 8.58
CA GLU A 91 6.28 24.65 7.34
C GLU A 91 6.80 23.22 7.29
N LEU A 92 7.31 22.72 8.41
CA LEU A 92 7.78 21.35 8.53
C LEU A 92 6.65 20.33 8.35
N LYS A 93 5.46 20.59 8.93
CA LYS A 93 4.26 19.76 8.70
C LYS A 93 3.89 19.71 7.23
N ARG A 94 3.92 20.87 6.56
CA ARG A 94 3.63 20.95 5.12
C ARG A 94 4.61 20.10 4.32
N ASP A 95 5.90 20.18 4.62
CA ASP A 95 6.93 19.41 3.92
C ASP A 95 6.72 17.89 4.08
N TYR A 96 6.37 17.43 5.27
CA TYR A 96 6.03 16.01 5.48
C TYR A 96 4.75 15.61 4.75
N LEU A 97 3.76 16.47 4.69
CA LEU A 97 2.54 16.21 3.93
C LEU A 97 2.81 16.13 2.43
N GLU A 98 3.64 17.00 1.88
CA GLU A 98 4.06 16.96 0.47
C GLU A 98 4.83 15.67 0.15
N LYS A 99 5.73 15.23 1.03
CA LYS A 99 6.42 13.93 0.91
C LYS A 99 5.43 12.77 0.94
N SER A 100 4.46 12.81 1.85
CA SER A 100 3.41 11.80 1.92
C SER A 100 2.65 11.71 0.60
N ASN A 101 2.21 12.83 0.05
CA ASN A 101 1.50 12.90 -1.22
C ASN A 101 2.34 12.37 -2.39
N TYR A 102 3.62 12.70 -2.41
CA TYR A 102 4.56 12.17 -3.40
C TYR A 102 4.65 10.63 -3.35
N TYR A 103 4.77 10.06 -2.15
CA TYR A 103 4.84 8.60 -1.99
C TYR A 103 3.51 7.92 -2.30
N TYR A 104 2.36 8.52 -1.98
CA TYR A 104 1.06 8.01 -2.44
C TYR A 104 0.94 7.99 -3.96
N SER A 105 1.43 9.01 -4.65
CA SER A 105 1.50 9.03 -6.12
C SER A 105 2.34 7.87 -6.67
N ARG A 106 3.48 7.59 -6.06
CA ARG A 106 4.33 6.46 -6.44
C ARG A 106 3.66 5.11 -6.15
N LYS A 107 2.97 5.01 -5.03
CA LYS A 107 2.15 3.84 -4.69
C LYS A 107 1.07 3.58 -5.75
N ASP A 108 0.34 4.60 -6.13
CA ASP A 108 -0.73 4.48 -7.13
C ASP A 108 -0.20 4.09 -8.51
N ARG A 109 0.97 4.58 -8.89
CA ARG A 109 1.67 4.14 -10.10
C ARG A 109 2.01 2.65 -10.05
N ALA A 110 2.52 2.16 -8.92
CA ALA A 110 2.80 0.75 -8.72
C ALA A 110 1.51 -0.09 -8.78
N THR A 111 0.42 0.40 -8.21
CA THR A 111 -0.91 -0.22 -8.31
C THR A 111 -1.34 -0.40 -9.76
N LEU A 112 -1.31 0.67 -10.55
CA LEU A 112 -1.68 0.60 -11.98
C LEU A 112 -0.78 -0.34 -12.77
N THR A 113 0.51 -0.34 -12.49
CA THR A 113 1.47 -1.24 -13.14
C THR A 113 1.11 -2.71 -12.88
N ALA A 114 0.83 -3.07 -11.62
CA ALA A 114 0.43 -4.43 -11.25
C ALA A 114 -0.88 -4.84 -11.95
N LEU A 115 -1.88 -3.98 -11.90
CA LEU A 115 -3.20 -4.26 -12.52
C LEU A 115 -3.09 -4.46 -14.04
N ARG A 116 -2.32 -3.63 -14.72
CA ARG A 116 -2.10 -3.76 -16.18
C ARG A 116 -1.34 -5.02 -16.54
N MET A 117 -0.35 -5.42 -15.76
CA MET A 117 0.37 -6.69 -15.97
C MET A 117 -0.55 -7.90 -15.84
N LEU A 118 -1.51 -7.84 -14.94
CA LEU A 118 -2.55 -8.87 -14.77
C LEU A 118 -3.65 -8.79 -15.82
N ASP A 119 -3.65 -7.76 -16.65
CA ASP A 119 -4.73 -7.44 -17.58
C ASP A 119 -6.09 -7.35 -16.85
N PHE A 120 -6.09 -6.85 -15.62
CA PHE A 120 -7.24 -6.74 -14.72
C PHE A 120 -7.97 -8.07 -14.45
N ARG A 121 -7.32 -9.21 -14.71
CA ARG A 121 -7.89 -10.53 -14.46
C ARG A 121 -7.92 -10.85 -12.97
N GLY A 122 -9.05 -11.38 -12.50
CA GLY A 122 -9.25 -11.71 -11.10
C GLY A 122 -9.25 -10.48 -10.18
N VAL A 123 -9.51 -9.29 -10.73
CA VAL A 123 -9.55 -8.03 -9.98
C VAL A 123 -11.00 -7.63 -9.73
N VAL A 124 -11.29 -7.30 -8.47
CA VAL A 124 -12.56 -6.72 -8.04
C VAL A 124 -12.25 -5.52 -7.15
N ALA A 125 -12.91 -4.40 -7.36
CA ALA A 125 -12.74 -3.21 -6.54
C ALA A 125 -14.08 -2.60 -6.13
N TYR A 126 -14.11 -1.96 -4.98
CA TYR A 126 -15.31 -1.35 -4.42
C TYR A 126 -14.95 -0.30 -3.37
N PHE A 127 -15.85 0.65 -3.11
CA PHE A 127 -15.68 1.59 -2.01
C PHE A 127 -15.77 0.88 -0.66
N VAL A 128 -14.90 1.28 0.26
CA VAL A 128 -14.89 0.77 1.64
C VAL A 128 -15.79 1.61 2.53
N LYS A 129 -16.60 0.95 3.34
CA LYS A 129 -17.37 1.58 4.41
C LYS A 129 -16.40 2.00 5.52
N VAL A 130 -16.23 3.30 5.71
CA VAL A 130 -15.31 3.87 6.71
C VAL A 130 -16.05 4.80 7.67
N ARG A 131 -15.54 4.94 8.89
CA ARG A 131 -16.04 5.90 9.88
C ARG A 131 -15.51 7.32 9.67
N SER A 132 -14.33 7.45 9.05
CA SER A 132 -13.70 8.74 8.80
C SER A 132 -14.49 9.54 7.75
N ARG A 133 -14.86 10.78 8.09
CA ARG A 133 -15.50 11.70 7.15
C ARG A 133 -14.61 12.02 5.94
N PHE A 134 -13.29 12.04 6.13
CA PHE A 134 -12.33 12.38 5.08
C PHE A 134 -12.16 11.28 4.04
N LEU A 135 -12.39 10.03 4.42
CA LEU A 135 -12.23 8.86 3.55
C LEU A 135 -13.56 8.34 2.97
N LYS A 136 -14.68 8.80 3.52
CA LYS A 136 -16.02 8.36 3.09
C LYS A 136 -16.25 8.69 1.61
N GLY A 137 -16.54 7.68 0.82
CA GLY A 137 -16.75 7.82 -0.62
C GLY A 137 -15.48 8.04 -1.45
N LYS A 138 -14.31 7.92 -0.84
CA LYS A 138 -13.01 8.10 -1.50
C LYS A 138 -12.11 6.86 -1.43
N LEU A 139 -12.09 6.19 -0.27
CA LEU A 139 -11.28 5.00 -0.10
C LEU A 139 -11.93 3.82 -0.78
N PHE A 140 -11.21 3.16 -1.65
CA PHE A 140 -11.62 1.92 -2.27
C PHE A 140 -10.58 0.82 -2.08
N GLU A 141 -11.07 -0.40 -2.08
CA GLU A 141 -10.32 -1.62 -1.91
C GLU A 141 -10.24 -2.36 -3.25
N ILE A 142 -9.07 -2.85 -3.57
CA ILE A 142 -8.81 -3.62 -4.79
C ILE A 142 -8.38 -5.01 -4.36
N VAL A 143 -9.17 -6.00 -4.71
CA VAL A 143 -8.90 -7.41 -4.40
C VAL A 143 -8.33 -8.09 -5.64
N ILE A 144 -7.15 -8.65 -5.51
CA ILE A 144 -6.51 -9.46 -6.55
C ILE A 144 -6.60 -10.92 -6.08
N GLU A 145 -7.60 -11.64 -6.57
CA GLU A 145 -7.99 -12.95 -6.04
C GLU A 145 -6.88 -14.00 -6.18
N GLU A 146 -6.26 -14.10 -7.35
CA GLU A 146 -5.22 -15.11 -7.62
C GLU A 146 -3.97 -14.94 -6.76
N GLU A 147 -3.62 -13.69 -6.43
CA GLU A 147 -2.46 -13.36 -5.60
C GLU A 147 -2.81 -13.27 -4.11
N ASN A 148 -4.09 -13.41 -3.75
CA ASN A 148 -4.60 -13.21 -2.39
C ASN A 148 -4.09 -11.89 -1.78
N ILE A 149 -4.15 -10.81 -2.55
CA ILE A 149 -3.63 -9.49 -2.18
C ILE A 149 -4.75 -8.48 -2.22
N ILE A 150 -4.73 -7.59 -1.25
CA ILE A 150 -5.67 -6.48 -1.11
C ILE A 150 -4.89 -5.17 -1.11
N LEU A 151 -5.25 -4.30 -2.04
CA LEU A 151 -4.68 -2.96 -2.17
C LEU A 151 -5.73 -1.91 -1.82
N HIS A 152 -5.28 -0.74 -1.40
CA HIS A 152 -6.14 0.41 -1.11
C HIS A 152 -5.66 1.64 -1.84
N SER A 153 -6.59 2.46 -2.28
CA SER A 153 -6.29 3.75 -2.89
C SER A 153 -7.44 4.74 -2.67
N THR A 154 -7.12 6.01 -2.80
CA THR A 154 -8.07 7.12 -2.89
C THR A 154 -7.89 7.89 -4.21
N SER A 155 -7.05 7.40 -5.10
CA SER A 155 -6.68 8.09 -6.34
C SER A 155 -7.82 8.07 -7.35
N PRO A 156 -8.30 9.24 -7.81
CA PRO A 156 -9.27 9.31 -8.91
C PRO A 156 -8.77 8.67 -10.20
N LEU A 157 -7.48 8.73 -10.47
CA LEU A 157 -6.86 8.13 -11.66
C LEU A 157 -6.98 6.60 -11.64
N VAL A 158 -6.66 5.97 -10.51
CA VAL A 158 -6.81 4.52 -10.32
C VAL A 158 -8.28 4.12 -10.40
N LEU A 159 -9.17 4.88 -9.74
CA LEU A 159 -10.61 4.63 -9.76
C LEU A 159 -11.18 4.66 -11.18
N ASN A 160 -10.84 5.67 -11.96
CA ASN A 160 -11.30 5.77 -13.34
C ASN A 160 -10.83 4.59 -14.20
N CYS A 161 -9.57 4.17 -14.02
CA CYS A 161 -9.03 3.01 -14.71
C CYS A 161 -9.80 1.73 -14.38
N LEU A 162 -10.11 1.50 -13.10
CA LEU A 162 -10.91 0.34 -12.66
C LEU A 162 -12.34 0.36 -13.21
N ARG A 163 -12.94 1.54 -13.31
CA ARG A 163 -14.27 1.71 -13.91
C ARG A 163 -14.26 1.45 -15.42
N GLU A 164 -13.28 1.98 -16.13
CA GLU A 164 -13.11 1.76 -17.56
C GLU A 164 -12.92 0.30 -17.91
N GLU A 165 -12.20 -0.45 -17.07
CA GLU A 165 -11.97 -1.89 -17.22
C GLU A 165 -13.13 -2.76 -16.73
N GLY A 166 -14.17 -2.15 -16.17
CA GLY A 166 -15.38 -2.85 -15.74
C GLY A 166 -15.22 -3.73 -14.49
N VAL A 167 -14.17 -3.52 -13.70
CA VAL A 167 -13.88 -4.30 -12.48
C VAL A 167 -14.29 -3.59 -11.19
N PHE A 168 -14.78 -2.37 -11.28
CA PHE A 168 -15.25 -1.60 -10.13
C PHE A 168 -16.73 -1.82 -9.88
N GLN A 169 -17.08 -2.20 -8.66
CA GLN A 169 -18.45 -2.33 -8.17
C GLN A 169 -18.83 -1.08 -7.37
N GLU A 170 -19.89 -0.39 -7.76
CA GLU A 170 -20.27 0.90 -7.16
C GLU A 170 -20.84 0.77 -5.73
N GLU A 171 -21.15 -0.44 -5.27
CA GLU A 171 -21.60 -0.69 -3.91
C GLU A 171 -20.47 -0.54 -2.90
N SER A 172 -20.76 0.12 -1.77
CA SER A 172 -19.83 0.18 -0.65
C SER A 172 -19.86 -1.12 0.15
N ARG A 173 -18.69 -1.68 0.45
CA ARG A 173 -18.53 -2.92 1.21
C ARG A 173 -17.69 -2.71 2.46
N LYS A 174 -17.84 -3.61 3.43
CA LYS A 174 -16.92 -3.70 4.55
C LYS A 174 -15.56 -4.18 4.05
N SER A 175 -14.47 -3.57 4.55
CA SER A 175 -13.12 -4.00 4.18
C SER A 175 -12.87 -5.46 4.58
N LEU A 176 -12.22 -6.22 3.70
CA LEU A 176 -11.74 -7.56 3.98
C LEU A 176 -10.52 -7.55 4.91
N ILE A 177 -9.79 -6.44 4.92
CA ILE A 177 -8.72 -6.19 5.90
C ILE A 177 -9.17 -5.03 6.78
N ASP A 178 -9.32 -5.29 8.06
CA ASP A 178 -9.74 -4.32 9.06
C ASP A 178 -8.68 -3.24 9.37
N GLU A 179 -7.65 -3.19 8.56
CA GLU A 179 -6.50 -2.32 8.66
C GLU A 179 -6.86 -0.83 8.55
N TYR A 180 -7.93 -0.52 7.82
CA TYR A 180 -8.40 0.85 7.59
C TYR A 180 -9.71 1.20 8.29
N VAL A 181 -10.50 0.21 8.63
CA VAL A 181 -11.89 0.41 9.10
C VAL A 181 -11.93 0.71 10.59
N ASN A 182 -11.10 0.07 11.39
CA ASN A 182 -11.12 0.17 12.86
C ASN A 182 -10.13 1.20 13.41
N HIS A 183 -9.43 1.91 12.54
CA HIS A 183 -8.42 2.82 12.99
C HIS A 183 -8.87 4.27 12.84
N ARG A 184 -8.95 4.91 13.97
CA ARG A 184 -9.01 6.37 14.03
C ARG A 184 -7.68 6.92 13.53
N TYR A 185 -7.73 7.52 12.37
CA TYR A 185 -6.66 8.39 11.92
C TYR A 185 -6.77 9.73 12.65
#